data_a08e450bba609c13d5bc45e764a9d073
#
_entry.id   a08e450bba609c13d5bc45e764a9d073
#
_cell.length_a   1.000
_cell.length_b   1.000
_cell.length_c   1.000
_cell.angle_alpha   90.00
_cell.angle_beta   90.00
_cell.angle_gamma   90.00
#
_symmetry.space_group_name_H-M   'P 1'
#
loop_
_entity.id
_entity.type
_entity.pdbx_description
1 polymer ?
#
loop_
_entity_poly.entity_id
_entity_poly.type
_entity_poly.pdbx_seq_one_letter_code
_entity_poly.pdbx_strand_id
1 'polypeptide(L)'
;MSLKDHFAFNKRQRNGILVLLALIMGMMIYLIISDYLPPSPASVDFSSFKADMAKVKFKPVDTVSHNAPKPEETEAKTTAPMHTKSIDINTADSADFASFPLVSPKVARTIVRFRNALGGYYKIEQLKEVYGLDTVAYYSMVNDVTVDITKVEKMDINKATEKVLAHHPYIHKNLAKAIFGYRKENGHFTHLTDLMKVDGIDKDLYEKLSPYLSITN
;
A
#
# COMPACT_ATOMS: atom_id res chain seq x y z
N MET A 1 56.13 15.31 17.13
CA MET A 1 54.98 16.23 17.29
C MET A 1 53.75 15.40 17.59
N SER A 2 53.20 15.56 18.76
CA SER A 2 52.06 14.76 19.21
C SER A 2 50.75 15.34 18.64
N LEU A 3 49.82 14.47 18.23
CA LEU A 3 48.46 14.84 17.77
C LEU A 3 47.71 15.75 18.76
N LYS A 4 48.14 15.80 20.01
CA LYS A 4 47.56 16.65 21.08
C LYS A 4 47.83 18.15 20.89
N ASP A 5 48.91 18.52 20.19
CA ASP A 5 49.29 19.91 20.00
C ASP A 5 48.47 20.64 18.92
N HIS A 6 47.79 19.88 18.04
CA HIS A 6 46.94 20.44 17.01
C HIS A 6 45.51 20.79 17.46
N PHE A 7 45.08 20.37 18.66
CA PHE A 7 43.71 20.59 19.18
C PHE A 7 43.64 21.53 20.39
N ALA A 8 44.65 22.37 20.59
CA ALA A 8 44.67 23.40 21.64
C ALA A 8 43.80 24.60 21.24
N PHE A 9 42.48 24.44 21.26
CA PHE A 9 41.55 25.53 20.97
C PHE A 9 41.43 26.49 22.15
N ASN A 10 41.51 27.81 21.86
CA ASN A 10 41.26 28.86 22.82
C ASN A 10 39.77 28.84 23.24
N LYS A 11 39.45 29.27 24.49
CA LYS A 11 38.09 29.27 25.05
C LYS A 11 37.05 29.89 24.11
N ARG A 12 37.39 30.94 23.36
CA ARG A 12 36.50 31.56 22.35
C ARG A 12 36.23 30.66 21.14
N GLN A 13 37.24 29.97 20.65
CA GLN A 13 37.12 29.04 19.52
C GLN A 13 36.29 27.80 19.92
N ARG A 14 36.48 27.27 21.13
CA ARG A 14 35.73 26.15 21.67
C ARG A 14 34.24 26.48 21.81
N ASN A 15 33.91 27.68 22.29
CA ASN A 15 32.52 28.13 22.37
C ASN A 15 31.90 28.33 20.97
N GLY A 16 32.65 28.86 20.01
CA GLY A 16 32.21 28.97 18.61
C GLY A 16 31.90 27.62 17.96
N ILE A 17 32.77 26.62 18.21
CA ILE A 17 32.55 25.26 17.68
C ILE A 17 31.32 24.62 18.34
N LEU A 18 31.10 24.81 19.63
CA LEU A 18 29.92 24.27 20.33
C LEU A 18 28.63 24.91 19.81
N VAL A 19 28.60 26.19 19.53
CA VAL A 19 27.45 26.89 18.94
C VAL A 19 27.18 26.36 17.51
N LEU A 20 28.23 26.19 16.71
CA LEU A 20 28.10 25.64 15.35
C LEU A 20 27.56 24.22 15.36
N LEU A 21 28.06 23.36 16.25
CA LEU A 21 27.56 21.99 16.42
C LEU A 21 26.10 21.97 16.86
N ALA A 22 25.70 22.87 17.79
CA ALA A 22 24.31 22.99 18.20
C ALA A 22 23.39 23.43 17.05
N LEU A 23 23.83 24.35 16.19
CA LEU A 23 23.08 24.75 15.00
C LEU A 23 22.96 23.62 13.98
N ILE A 24 24.04 22.88 13.74
CA ILE A 24 24.01 21.71 12.84
C ILE A 24 23.07 20.63 13.39
N MET A 25 23.13 20.32 14.69
CA MET A 25 22.21 19.38 15.33
C MET A 25 20.75 19.86 15.23
N GLY A 26 20.49 21.14 15.49
CA GLY A 26 19.16 21.72 15.34
C GLY A 26 18.63 21.60 13.92
N MET A 27 19.47 21.87 12.92
CA MET A 27 19.10 21.72 11.49
C MET A 27 18.85 20.25 11.11
N MET A 28 19.67 19.31 11.61
CA MET A 28 19.45 17.87 11.39
C MET A 28 18.14 17.39 12.02
N ILE A 29 17.85 17.82 13.25
CA ILE A 29 16.60 17.50 13.94
C ILE A 29 15.41 18.10 13.17
N TYR A 30 15.52 19.33 12.68
CA TYR A 30 14.48 19.97 11.87
C TYR A 30 14.21 19.20 10.57
N LEU A 31 15.24 18.75 9.84
CA LEU A 31 15.09 17.96 8.62
C LEU A 31 14.43 16.60 8.91
N ILE A 32 14.84 15.92 9.98
CA ILE A 32 14.22 14.65 10.40
C ILE A 32 12.75 14.85 10.77
N ILE A 33 12.42 15.90 11.54
CA ILE A 33 11.03 16.18 11.94
C ILE A 33 10.19 16.59 10.72
N SER A 34 10.74 17.35 9.78
CA SER A 34 10.01 17.78 8.57
C SER A 34 9.63 16.61 7.66
N ASP A 35 10.40 15.53 7.63
CA ASP A 35 10.06 14.30 6.90
C ASP A 35 8.96 13.48 7.61
N TYR A 36 8.82 13.62 8.93
CA TYR A 36 7.79 12.94 9.71
C TYR A 36 6.50 13.74 9.87
N LEU A 37 6.51 15.06 9.65
CA LEU A 37 5.28 15.85 9.62
C LEU A 37 4.68 15.77 8.21
N PRO A 38 3.46 15.21 8.06
CA PRO A 38 2.76 15.34 6.79
C PRO A 38 2.61 16.83 6.46
N PRO A 39 2.78 17.23 5.19
CA PRO A 39 2.56 18.62 4.81
C PRO A 39 1.17 19.01 5.29
N SER A 40 1.09 20.11 6.04
CA SER A 40 -0.20 20.70 6.44
C SER A 40 -1.08 20.79 5.20
N PRO A 41 -2.32 20.30 5.22
CA PRO A 41 -3.19 20.42 4.07
C PRO A 41 -3.28 21.90 3.75
N ALA A 42 -2.57 22.32 2.71
CA ALA A 42 -2.74 23.64 2.16
C ALA A 42 -4.25 23.76 1.89
N SER A 43 -4.90 24.72 2.52
CA SER A 43 -6.30 25.02 2.27
C SER A 43 -6.40 25.30 0.78
N VAL A 44 -6.85 24.31 0.01
CA VAL A 44 -7.06 24.49 -1.43
C VAL A 44 -8.19 25.50 -1.53
N ASP A 45 -7.83 26.71 -1.93
CA ASP A 45 -8.81 27.77 -2.16
C ASP A 45 -9.62 27.45 -3.41
N PHE A 46 -10.80 26.87 -3.21
CA PHE A 46 -11.76 26.56 -4.27
C PHE A 46 -12.54 27.78 -4.77
N SER A 47 -12.22 29.00 -4.31
CA SER A 47 -12.95 30.22 -4.70
C SER A 47 -12.84 30.51 -6.19
N SER A 48 -11.67 30.31 -6.78
CA SER A 48 -11.43 30.45 -8.24
C SER A 48 -12.20 29.41 -9.05
N PHE A 49 -12.20 28.15 -8.60
CA PHE A 49 -12.95 27.08 -9.27
C PHE A 49 -14.46 27.31 -9.22
N LYS A 50 -14.98 27.82 -8.08
CA LYS A 50 -16.40 28.16 -7.92
C LYS A 50 -16.81 29.33 -8.81
N ALA A 51 -15.93 30.31 -9.04
CA ALA A 51 -16.15 31.43 -9.95
C ALA A 51 -16.15 31.00 -11.41
N ASP A 52 -15.31 30.03 -11.80
CA ASP A 52 -15.27 29.50 -13.17
C ASP A 52 -16.44 28.58 -13.47
N MET A 53 -16.91 27.78 -12.53
CA MET A 53 -18.15 26.99 -12.67
C MET A 53 -19.40 27.87 -12.87
N ALA A 54 -19.44 29.06 -12.26
CA ALA A 54 -20.55 30.00 -12.45
C ALA A 54 -20.58 30.62 -13.86
N LYS A 55 -19.48 30.57 -14.62
CA LYS A 55 -19.37 31.10 -16.00
C LYS A 55 -19.74 30.07 -17.06
N VAL A 56 -19.85 28.80 -16.72
CA VAL A 56 -20.23 27.74 -17.67
C VAL A 56 -21.74 27.79 -17.89
N LYS A 57 -22.17 28.56 -18.90
CA LYS A 57 -23.53 28.51 -19.43
C LYS A 57 -23.67 27.24 -20.26
N PHE A 58 -24.38 26.24 -19.75
CA PHE A 58 -24.80 25.12 -20.58
C PHE A 58 -25.75 25.63 -21.66
N LYS A 59 -25.31 25.59 -22.95
CA LYS A 59 -26.22 25.73 -24.08
C LYS A 59 -27.08 24.47 -24.14
N PRO A 60 -28.43 24.60 -24.15
CA PRO A 60 -29.26 23.44 -24.46
C PRO A 60 -28.91 22.97 -25.87
N VAL A 61 -28.62 21.68 -26.02
CA VAL A 61 -28.49 21.05 -27.33
C VAL A 61 -29.90 20.89 -27.89
N ASP A 62 -30.20 21.56 -29.03
CA ASP A 62 -31.45 21.43 -29.73
C ASP A 62 -31.67 19.97 -30.09
N THR A 63 -32.77 19.44 -29.61
CA THR A 63 -33.29 18.09 -29.86
C THR A 63 -33.61 17.89 -31.32
N VAL A 64 -32.87 17.00 -31.98
CA VAL A 64 -33.31 16.42 -33.28
C VAL A 64 -34.42 15.44 -32.96
N SER A 65 -35.62 15.79 -33.41
CA SER A 65 -36.82 14.97 -33.33
C SER A 65 -36.65 13.65 -34.12
N HIS A 66 -36.72 12.52 -33.40
CA HIS A 66 -37.05 11.23 -33.99
C HIS A 66 -38.18 10.59 -33.18
N ASN A 67 -39.29 10.39 -33.87
CA ASN A 67 -40.47 9.67 -33.40
C ASN A 67 -40.11 8.26 -32.95
N ALA A 68 -40.33 7.93 -31.71
CA ALA A 68 -40.42 6.55 -31.22
C ALA A 68 -41.32 6.53 -29.96
N PRO A 69 -41.98 5.38 -29.67
CA PRO A 69 -43.17 5.32 -28.83
C PRO A 69 -42.84 5.48 -27.33
N LYS A 70 -43.86 6.00 -26.64
CA LYS A 70 -43.95 6.31 -25.20
C LYS A 70 -43.24 5.29 -24.32
N PRO A 71 -42.22 5.69 -23.52
CA PRO A 71 -41.74 4.91 -22.38
C PRO A 71 -42.53 5.29 -21.11
N GLU A 72 -42.92 4.28 -20.38
CA GLU A 72 -43.40 4.39 -19.01
C GLU A 72 -42.41 5.15 -18.15
N GLU A 73 -42.94 6.01 -17.27
CA GLU A 73 -42.21 6.71 -16.24
C GLU A 73 -41.48 5.72 -15.34
N THR A 74 -40.18 5.58 -15.55
CA THR A 74 -39.30 5.04 -14.51
C THR A 74 -38.51 6.22 -13.95
N GLU A 75 -38.87 6.63 -12.75
CA GLU A 75 -38.17 7.63 -11.98
C GLU A 75 -36.68 7.32 -11.93
N ALA A 76 -35.85 8.10 -12.63
CA ALA A 76 -34.41 8.06 -12.49
C ALA A 76 -34.03 8.59 -11.09
N LYS A 77 -34.05 7.71 -10.11
CA LYS A 77 -33.33 7.92 -8.86
C LYS A 77 -31.84 7.92 -9.18
N THR A 78 -31.26 9.10 -9.31
CA THR A 78 -29.81 9.30 -9.15
C THR A 78 -29.44 9.08 -7.68
N THR A 79 -29.44 7.83 -7.27
CA THR A 79 -28.75 7.41 -6.06
C THR A 79 -27.47 6.75 -6.53
N ALA A 80 -26.32 7.41 -6.25
CA ALA A 80 -25.06 6.69 -6.20
C ALA A 80 -25.32 5.40 -5.38
N PRO A 81 -24.90 4.22 -5.86
CA PRO A 81 -25.14 2.99 -5.12
C PRO A 81 -24.40 3.10 -3.78
N MET A 82 -25.12 3.37 -2.70
CA MET A 82 -24.66 3.03 -1.37
C MET A 82 -24.53 1.51 -1.35
N HIS A 83 -23.29 1.01 -1.36
CA HIS A 83 -23.02 -0.40 -1.16
C HIS A 83 -23.51 -0.79 0.23
N THR A 84 -24.73 -1.29 0.33
CA THR A 84 -25.33 -1.80 1.58
C THR A 84 -24.84 -3.20 1.92
N LYS A 85 -23.96 -3.78 1.11
CA LYS A 85 -23.41 -5.13 1.30
C LYS A 85 -21.90 -5.05 1.36
N SER A 86 -21.33 -5.39 2.51
CA SER A 86 -19.88 -5.54 2.66
C SER A 86 -19.36 -6.63 1.70
N ILE A 87 -18.31 -6.30 0.96
CA ILE A 87 -17.70 -7.16 -0.07
C ILE A 87 -16.46 -7.83 0.53
N ASP A 88 -16.40 -9.16 0.48
CA ASP A 88 -15.18 -9.87 0.86
C ASP A 88 -14.12 -9.76 -0.24
N ILE A 89 -12.98 -9.14 0.10
CA ILE A 89 -11.88 -8.89 -0.84
C ILE A 89 -11.22 -10.17 -1.37
N ASN A 90 -11.41 -11.31 -0.68
CA ASN A 90 -10.87 -12.58 -1.12
C ASN A 90 -11.75 -13.29 -2.16
N THR A 91 -13.02 -12.95 -2.24
CA THR A 91 -13.98 -13.55 -3.19
C THR A 91 -14.42 -12.59 -4.28
N ALA A 92 -14.36 -11.27 -4.03
CA ALA A 92 -14.78 -10.24 -4.98
C ALA A 92 -14.05 -10.34 -6.33
N ASP A 93 -14.75 -10.01 -7.40
CA ASP A 93 -14.16 -9.93 -8.73
C ASP A 93 -13.69 -8.49 -9.10
N SER A 94 -13.16 -8.32 -10.31
CA SER A 94 -12.70 -7.01 -10.74
C SER A 94 -13.83 -6.02 -11.02
N ALA A 95 -15.06 -6.50 -11.27
CA ALA A 95 -16.23 -5.63 -11.48
C ALA A 95 -16.72 -5.09 -10.14
N ASP A 96 -16.70 -5.94 -9.09
CA ASP A 96 -17.02 -5.53 -7.72
C ASP A 96 -16.10 -4.38 -7.27
N PHE A 97 -14.79 -4.55 -7.45
CA PHE A 97 -13.83 -3.50 -7.10
C PHE A 97 -13.97 -2.24 -7.98
N ALA A 98 -14.31 -2.37 -9.26
CA ALA A 98 -14.52 -1.23 -10.16
C ALA A 98 -15.81 -0.45 -9.85
N SER A 99 -16.71 -1.00 -9.05
CA SER A 99 -17.92 -0.32 -8.60
C SER A 99 -17.67 0.71 -7.50
N PHE A 100 -16.52 0.62 -6.82
CA PHE A 100 -16.14 1.63 -5.82
C PHE A 100 -15.74 2.96 -6.47
N PRO A 101 -16.12 4.10 -5.87
CA PRO A 101 -15.66 5.40 -6.31
C PRO A 101 -14.13 5.45 -6.37
N LEU A 102 -13.58 6.12 -7.40
CA LEU A 102 -12.13 6.33 -7.58
C LEU A 102 -11.31 5.06 -7.86
N VAL A 103 -11.93 3.89 -7.95
CA VAL A 103 -11.26 2.65 -8.36
C VAL A 103 -11.46 2.42 -9.85
N SER A 104 -10.43 2.70 -10.65
CA SER A 104 -10.49 2.45 -12.09
C SER A 104 -10.50 0.95 -12.40
N PRO A 105 -11.07 0.51 -13.56
CA PRO A 105 -11.04 -0.90 -13.96
C PRO A 105 -9.63 -1.51 -14.05
N LYS A 106 -8.63 -0.68 -14.31
CA LYS A 106 -7.21 -1.10 -14.31
C LYS A 106 -6.74 -1.42 -12.89
N VAL A 107 -7.06 -0.56 -11.92
CA VAL A 107 -6.71 -0.75 -10.50
C VAL A 107 -7.47 -1.95 -9.95
N ALA A 108 -8.76 -2.10 -10.24
CA ALA A 108 -9.56 -3.26 -9.84
C ALA A 108 -8.93 -4.59 -10.29
N ARG A 109 -8.47 -4.68 -11.54
CA ARG A 109 -7.71 -5.86 -12.02
C ARG A 109 -6.38 -6.05 -11.30
N THR A 110 -5.72 -4.96 -10.90
CA THR A 110 -4.46 -5.04 -10.14
C THR A 110 -4.70 -5.56 -8.73
N ILE A 111 -5.80 -5.16 -8.07
CA ILE A 111 -6.23 -5.69 -6.76
C ILE A 111 -6.40 -7.21 -6.83
N VAL A 112 -7.15 -7.71 -7.81
CA VAL A 112 -7.36 -9.15 -8.01
C VAL A 112 -6.05 -9.89 -8.32
N ARG A 113 -5.18 -9.30 -9.16
CA ARG A 113 -3.87 -9.88 -9.48
C ARG A 113 -2.97 -9.98 -8.25
N PHE A 114 -2.93 -8.93 -7.45
CA PHE A 114 -2.12 -8.89 -6.22
C PHE A 114 -2.65 -9.91 -5.20
N ARG A 115 -3.98 -10.00 -5.03
CA ARG A 115 -4.64 -11.07 -4.26
C ARG A 115 -4.15 -12.45 -4.67
N ASN A 116 -4.22 -12.76 -5.97
CA ASN A 116 -3.84 -14.09 -6.47
C ASN A 116 -2.34 -14.38 -6.27
N ALA A 117 -1.49 -13.35 -6.37
CA ALA A 117 -0.06 -13.50 -6.12
C ALA A 117 0.27 -13.69 -4.62
N LEU A 118 -0.53 -13.12 -3.71
CA LEU A 118 -0.42 -13.34 -2.26
C LEU A 118 -0.93 -14.74 -1.84
N GLY A 119 -1.86 -15.33 -2.59
CA GLY A 119 -2.69 -16.45 -2.14
C GLY A 119 -3.91 -16.02 -1.33
N GLY A 120 -4.30 -14.74 -1.41
CA GLY A 120 -5.38 -14.10 -0.65
C GLY A 120 -4.91 -12.97 0.25
N TYR A 121 -5.80 -12.07 0.58
CA TYR A 121 -5.52 -11.01 1.56
C TYR A 121 -5.72 -11.54 2.98
N TYR A 122 -4.78 -11.27 3.85
CA TYR A 122 -4.88 -11.60 5.28
C TYR A 122 -5.37 -10.41 6.12
N LYS A 123 -5.16 -9.17 5.61
CA LYS A 123 -5.58 -7.91 6.23
C LYS A 123 -6.07 -6.94 5.16
N ILE A 124 -7.05 -6.09 5.50
CA ILE A 124 -7.56 -5.07 4.58
C ILE A 124 -6.48 -4.04 4.22
N GLU A 125 -5.57 -3.75 5.16
CA GLU A 125 -4.48 -2.80 4.97
C GLU A 125 -3.52 -3.16 3.83
N GLN A 126 -3.46 -4.45 3.43
CA GLN A 126 -2.65 -4.89 2.30
C GLN A 126 -3.13 -4.32 0.95
N LEU A 127 -4.36 -3.84 0.89
CA LEU A 127 -4.85 -3.09 -0.28
C LEU A 127 -4.01 -1.84 -0.54
N LYS A 128 -3.41 -1.22 0.48
CA LYS A 128 -2.49 -0.07 0.33
C LYS A 128 -1.20 -0.41 -0.43
N GLU A 129 -0.84 -1.69 -0.49
CA GLU A 129 0.35 -2.17 -1.21
C GLU A 129 0.06 -2.40 -2.70
N VAL A 130 -1.21 -2.30 -3.11
CA VAL A 130 -1.62 -2.50 -4.51
C VAL A 130 -1.20 -1.31 -5.37
N TYR A 131 -0.39 -1.59 -6.39
CA TYR A 131 0.06 -0.55 -7.32
C TYR A 131 -1.11 0.14 -8.04
N GLY A 132 -1.17 1.46 -7.89
CA GLY A 132 -2.18 2.32 -8.51
C GLY A 132 -3.44 2.54 -7.67
N LEU A 133 -3.61 1.87 -6.53
CA LEU A 133 -4.64 2.20 -5.56
C LEU A 133 -4.09 3.33 -4.67
N ASP A 134 -4.61 4.54 -4.86
CA ASP A 134 -4.22 5.67 -4.03
C ASP A 134 -4.91 5.66 -2.66
N THR A 135 -4.41 6.51 -1.77
CA THR A 135 -4.90 6.59 -0.39
C THR A 135 -6.37 7.00 -0.33
N VAL A 136 -6.84 7.87 -1.24
CA VAL A 136 -8.22 8.36 -1.24
C VAL A 136 -9.17 7.24 -1.69
N ALA A 137 -8.80 6.51 -2.76
CA ALA A 137 -9.54 5.35 -3.23
C ALA A 137 -9.60 4.23 -2.17
N TYR A 138 -8.49 3.98 -1.45
CA TYR A 138 -8.48 3.04 -0.32
C TYR A 138 -9.51 3.44 0.77
N TYR A 139 -9.49 4.70 1.21
CA TYR A 139 -10.42 5.15 2.25
C TYR A 139 -11.87 5.23 1.78
N SER A 140 -12.13 5.33 0.47
CA SER A 140 -13.49 5.29 -0.07
C SER A 140 -14.13 3.90 -0.02
N MET A 141 -13.31 2.84 0.10
CA MET A 141 -13.79 1.45 0.07
C MET A 141 -13.60 0.69 1.39
N VAL A 142 -12.70 1.12 2.28
CA VAL A 142 -12.28 0.34 3.46
C VAL A 142 -13.41 -0.02 4.41
N ASN A 143 -14.45 0.80 4.50
CA ASN A 143 -15.61 0.56 5.37
C ASN A 143 -16.63 -0.42 4.77
N ASP A 144 -16.57 -0.63 3.46
CA ASP A 144 -17.51 -1.46 2.70
C ASP A 144 -16.90 -2.81 2.28
N VAL A 145 -15.68 -3.10 2.76
CA VAL A 145 -14.99 -4.36 2.48
C VAL A 145 -14.70 -5.14 3.76
N THR A 146 -14.67 -6.46 3.61
CA THR A 146 -14.24 -7.40 4.66
C THR A 146 -13.16 -8.33 4.13
N VAL A 147 -12.51 -9.06 5.01
CA VAL A 147 -11.54 -10.10 4.64
C VAL A 147 -11.89 -11.41 5.34
N ASP A 148 -12.16 -12.44 4.56
CA ASP A 148 -12.28 -13.82 5.05
C ASP A 148 -10.91 -14.50 4.97
N ILE A 149 -10.21 -14.57 6.11
CA ILE A 149 -8.88 -15.17 6.21
C ILE A 149 -8.86 -16.68 5.94
N THR A 150 -10.02 -17.36 6.00
CA THR A 150 -10.12 -18.79 5.70
C THR A 150 -9.90 -19.11 4.22
N LYS A 151 -10.00 -18.09 3.37
CA LYS A 151 -9.74 -18.16 1.92
C LYS A 151 -8.27 -17.97 1.55
N VAL A 152 -7.40 -17.70 2.54
CA VAL A 152 -5.97 -17.56 2.28
C VAL A 152 -5.35 -18.92 2.04
N GLU A 153 -4.78 -19.09 0.85
CA GLU A 153 -4.04 -20.29 0.46
C GLU A 153 -2.64 -20.26 1.05
N LYS A 154 -2.28 -21.33 1.78
CA LYS A 154 -0.95 -21.45 2.37
C LYS A 154 -0.04 -22.30 1.49
N MET A 155 1.16 -21.81 1.29
CA MET A 155 2.21 -22.49 0.56
C MET A 155 3.09 -23.30 1.52
N ASP A 156 3.32 -24.57 1.23
CA ASP A 156 4.24 -25.39 2.02
C ASP A 156 5.71 -24.97 1.74
N ILE A 157 6.34 -24.41 2.75
CA ILE A 157 7.71 -23.90 2.67
C ILE A 157 8.74 -25.02 2.36
N ASN A 158 8.45 -26.26 2.71
CA ASN A 158 9.32 -27.39 2.47
C ASN A 158 9.17 -27.98 1.06
N LYS A 159 8.00 -27.83 0.43
CA LYS A 159 7.71 -28.39 -0.90
C LYS A 159 7.85 -27.35 -2.01
N ALA A 160 7.65 -26.07 -1.70
CA ALA A 160 7.71 -25.01 -2.68
C ALA A 160 9.07 -24.95 -3.39
N THR A 161 9.03 -24.78 -4.72
CA THR A 161 10.23 -24.54 -5.52
C THR A 161 10.67 -23.08 -5.40
N GLU A 162 11.95 -22.79 -5.73
CA GLU A 162 12.46 -21.41 -5.75
C GLU A 162 11.57 -20.50 -6.61
N LYS A 163 11.09 -20.99 -7.76
CA LYS A 163 10.22 -20.24 -8.67
C LYS A 163 8.86 -19.91 -8.03
N VAL A 164 8.26 -20.87 -7.32
CA VAL A 164 6.98 -20.69 -6.63
C VAL A 164 7.14 -19.69 -5.50
N LEU A 165 8.20 -19.82 -4.69
CA LEU A 165 8.52 -18.84 -3.63
C LEU A 165 8.68 -17.43 -4.20
N ALA A 166 9.46 -17.27 -5.28
CA ALA A 166 9.72 -15.97 -5.91
C ALA A 166 8.49 -15.35 -6.61
N HIS A 167 7.38 -16.08 -6.75
CA HIS A 167 6.12 -15.54 -7.26
C HIS A 167 5.33 -14.75 -6.21
N HIS A 168 5.57 -15.03 -4.93
CA HIS A 168 4.90 -14.35 -3.83
C HIS A 168 5.43 -12.91 -3.67
N PRO A 169 4.55 -11.89 -3.54
CA PRO A 169 4.95 -10.47 -3.52
C PRO A 169 5.98 -10.10 -2.47
N TYR A 170 5.97 -10.77 -1.32
CA TYR A 170 6.92 -10.51 -0.23
C TYR A 170 8.22 -11.31 -0.34
N ILE A 171 8.33 -12.24 -1.31
CA ILE A 171 9.52 -13.08 -1.49
C ILE A 171 10.18 -12.72 -2.82
N HIS A 172 11.13 -11.80 -2.78
CA HIS A 172 11.93 -11.49 -3.97
C HIS A 172 12.90 -12.63 -4.31
N LYS A 173 13.43 -12.65 -5.53
CA LYS A 173 14.24 -13.75 -6.08
C LYS A 173 15.43 -14.14 -5.19
N ASN A 174 16.13 -13.16 -4.61
CA ASN A 174 17.29 -13.46 -3.74
C ASN A 174 16.86 -14.13 -2.44
N LEU A 175 15.73 -13.72 -1.87
CA LEU A 175 15.17 -14.33 -0.67
C LEU A 175 14.68 -15.76 -0.95
N ALA A 176 14.04 -16.00 -2.10
CA ALA A 176 13.65 -17.35 -2.53
C ALA A 176 14.88 -18.28 -2.63
N LYS A 177 15.99 -17.77 -3.16
CA LYS A 177 17.27 -18.47 -3.19
C LYS A 177 17.83 -18.78 -1.79
N ALA A 178 17.78 -17.78 -0.88
CA ALA A 178 18.25 -17.95 0.49
C ALA A 178 17.43 -19.01 1.23
N ILE A 179 16.10 -19.00 1.10
CA ILE A 179 15.20 -20.01 1.68
C ILE A 179 15.54 -21.41 1.11
N PHE A 180 15.70 -21.50 -0.21
CA PHE A 180 16.04 -22.76 -0.86
C PHE A 180 17.43 -23.27 -0.45
N GLY A 181 18.43 -22.38 -0.36
CA GLY A 181 19.78 -22.68 0.12
C GLY A 181 19.78 -23.19 1.57
N TYR A 182 19.06 -22.51 2.44
CA TYR A 182 18.92 -22.92 3.84
C TYR A 182 18.35 -24.35 3.96
N ARG A 183 17.30 -24.67 3.19
CA ARG A 183 16.74 -26.04 3.16
C ARG A 183 17.74 -27.09 2.70
N LYS A 184 18.58 -26.74 1.71
CA LYS A 184 19.60 -27.65 1.18
C LYS A 184 20.71 -27.92 2.19
N GLU A 185 21.08 -26.94 2.98
CA GLU A 185 22.18 -27.02 3.94
C GLU A 185 21.75 -27.57 5.31
N ASN A 186 20.56 -27.16 5.78
CA ASN A 186 20.08 -27.45 7.14
C ASN A 186 18.93 -28.47 7.16
N GLY A 187 18.44 -28.91 6.00
CA GLY A 187 17.28 -29.79 5.90
C GLY A 187 15.96 -29.03 5.92
N HIS A 188 14.87 -29.75 6.14
CA HIS A 188 13.52 -29.20 6.17
C HIS A 188 13.30 -28.28 7.37
N PHE A 189 12.52 -27.22 7.18
CA PHE A 189 12.01 -26.39 8.28
C PHE A 189 11.10 -27.22 9.18
N THR A 190 11.38 -27.26 10.47
CA THR A 190 10.54 -27.95 11.46
C THR A 190 9.52 -27.03 12.10
N HIS A 191 9.84 -25.73 12.19
CA HIS A 191 8.96 -24.68 12.69
C HIS A 191 9.02 -23.49 11.74
N LEU A 192 7.89 -22.75 11.59
CA LEU A 192 7.88 -21.52 10.78
C LEU A 192 8.84 -20.45 11.32
N THR A 193 9.10 -20.46 12.63
CA THR A 193 10.08 -19.57 13.27
C THR A 193 11.51 -19.79 12.79
N ASP A 194 11.82 -20.99 12.23
CA ASP A 194 13.14 -21.25 11.66
C ASP A 194 13.45 -20.37 10.45
N LEU A 195 12.42 -19.80 9.81
CA LEU A 195 12.58 -18.82 8.75
C LEU A 195 13.39 -17.59 9.19
N MET A 196 13.32 -17.19 10.46
CA MET A 196 14.14 -16.10 10.98
C MET A 196 15.65 -16.41 11.01
N LYS A 197 16.05 -17.65 10.75
CA LYS A 197 17.46 -18.05 10.60
C LYS A 197 17.97 -17.86 9.18
N VAL A 198 17.05 -17.59 8.24
CA VAL A 198 17.40 -17.36 6.82
C VAL A 198 17.86 -15.92 6.65
N ASP A 199 18.99 -15.73 5.99
CA ASP A 199 19.49 -14.40 5.69
C ASP A 199 18.47 -13.57 4.87
N GLY A 200 18.21 -12.34 5.32
CA GLY A 200 17.23 -11.45 4.71
C GLY A 200 15.80 -11.58 5.25
N ILE A 201 15.55 -12.41 6.27
CA ILE A 201 14.25 -12.47 6.96
C ILE A 201 14.39 -11.87 8.35
N ASP A 202 13.89 -10.67 8.52
CA ASP A 202 13.70 -10.03 9.81
C ASP A 202 12.31 -10.37 10.41
N LYS A 203 12.07 -9.86 11.62
CA LYS A 203 10.80 -10.09 12.33
C LYS A 203 9.60 -9.55 11.55
N ASP A 204 9.72 -8.36 10.95
CA ASP A 204 8.62 -7.71 10.24
C ASP A 204 8.24 -8.49 8.98
N LEU A 205 9.23 -8.95 8.23
CA LEU A 205 9.00 -9.79 7.06
C LEU A 205 8.46 -11.17 7.45
N TYR A 206 8.94 -11.76 8.54
CA TYR A 206 8.39 -13.00 9.07
C TYR A 206 6.91 -12.86 9.43
N GLU A 207 6.51 -11.79 10.11
CA GLU A 207 5.11 -11.53 10.47
C GLU A 207 4.22 -11.35 9.21
N LYS A 208 4.75 -10.75 8.15
CA LYS A 208 4.05 -10.63 6.85
C LYS A 208 3.93 -11.96 6.11
N LEU A 209 4.92 -12.84 6.22
CA LEU A 209 4.97 -14.11 5.49
C LEU A 209 4.25 -15.25 6.21
N SER A 210 4.29 -15.29 7.54
CA SER A 210 3.76 -16.40 8.33
C SER A 210 2.31 -16.79 8.03
N PRO A 211 1.37 -15.86 7.69
CA PRO A 211 0.00 -16.23 7.33
C PRO A 211 -0.09 -17.05 6.04
N TYR A 212 0.87 -16.91 5.13
CA TYR A 212 0.90 -17.52 3.80
C TYR A 212 1.73 -18.81 3.71
N LEU A 213 2.36 -19.18 4.81
CA LEU A 213 3.24 -20.34 4.84
C LEU A 213 2.69 -21.44 5.73
N SER A 214 2.98 -22.67 5.36
CA SER A 214 2.70 -23.86 6.15
C SER A 214 3.90 -24.79 6.14
N ILE A 215 3.93 -25.69 7.10
CA ILE A 215 4.85 -26.83 7.15
C ILE A 215 3.97 -28.08 7.15
N THR A 216 4.14 -28.92 6.13
CA THR A 216 3.55 -30.25 6.11
C THR A 216 4.70 -31.23 6.33
N ASN A 217 4.61 -32.03 7.35
CA ASN A 217 5.53 -33.14 7.62
C ASN A 217 5.33 -34.28 6.63
#